data_a8a83ea5dbf59367b28fbde2ce658a0b
#
_entry.id   a8a83ea5dbf59367b28fbde2ce658a0b
#
_cell.length_a   1.000
_cell.length_b   1.000
_cell.length_c   1.000
_cell.angle_alpha   90.00
_cell.angle_beta   90.00
_cell.angle_gamma   90.00
#
_symmetry.space_group_name_H-M   'P 1'
#
loop_
_entity.id
_entity.type
_entity.pdbx_description
1 polymer ?
#
loop_
_entity_poly.entity_id
_entity_poly.type
_entity_poly.pdbx_seq_one_letter_code
_entity_poly.pdbx_strand_id
1 'polypeptide(L)'
;KLYPMKKITILLLMASFSVIKAQGLLNKKETTFTRQDSLRGSITKERAWWDLKHYHLSIKVNPADSTISGSNTIRYQVLEENSVLQIDLQNPMAITNVTQDGKPLTYKREGNLYFITLTAPQKVGTTKEVVVFYGGKPKVAVNPPWDGGITWKKDKNGNPFIASSCQGLGASVWWPNKDHMYDEVDEGMKISVNVPGNLTDVSNGRLQSVQKEKDGTKTFH
;
A
#
# COMPACT_ATOMS: atom_id res chain seq x y z
N LYS A 1 -16.28 0.13 -69.93
CA LYS A 1 -17.03 -0.14 -68.70
C LYS A 1 -16.50 0.74 -67.57
N LEU A 2 -17.20 1.86 -67.34
CA LEU A 2 -16.87 2.75 -66.20
C LEU A 2 -17.33 2.10 -64.90
N TYR A 3 -16.42 1.77 -64.01
CA TYR A 3 -16.73 1.39 -62.64
C TYR A 3 -17.39 2.60 -61.94
N PRO A 4 -18.45 2.42 -61.17
CA PRO A 4 -19.18 3.56 -60.66
C PRO A 4 -18.33 4.28 -59.60
N MET A 5 -17.94 5.51 -59.92
CA MET A 5 -17.18 6.43 -59.07
C MET A 5 -17.66 6.52 -57.61
N LYS A 6 -18.96 6.31 -57.36
CA LYS A 6 -19.57 6.31 -56.02
C LYS A 6 -19.00 5.27 -55.06
N LYS A 7 -18.57 4.08 -55.55
CA LYS A 7 -17.96 3.04 -54.69
C LYS A 7 -16.52 3.37 -54.27
N ILE A 8 -15.78 4.06 -55.14
CA ILE A 8 -14.39 4.49 -54.88
C ILE A 8 -14.41 5.63 -53.85
N THR A 9 -15.36 6.57 -53.94
CA THR A 9 -15.50 7.68 -53.01
C THR A 9 -15.85 7.19 -51.59
N ILE A 10 -16.72 6.20 -51.46
CA ILE A 10 -17.08 5.60 -50.17
C ILE A 10 -15.91 4.86 -49.54
N LEU A 11 -15.07 4.17 -50.31
CA LEU A 11 -13.90 3.47 -49.85
C LEU A 11 -12.82 4.44 -49.36
N LEU A 12 -12.61 5.56 -50.03
CA LEU A 12 -11.72 6.66 -49.64
C LEU A 12 -12.18 7.37 -48.35
N LEU A 13 -13.52 7.55 -48.18
CA LEU A 13 -14.09 8.13 -46.96
C LEU A 13 -13.90 7.20 -45.75
N MET A 14 -14.08 5.87 -45.89
CA MET A 14 -13.87 4.91 -44.81
C MET A 14 -12.38 4.83 -44.43
N ALA A 15 -11.44 4.92 -45.38
CA ALA A 15 -10.02 4.92 -45.11
C ALA A 15 -9.59 6.18 -44.33
N SER A 16 -10.17 7.37 -44.64
CA SER A 16 -9.86 8.60 -43.90
C SER A 16 -10.35 8.58 -42.46
N PHE A 17 -11.50 7.96 -42.16
CA PHE A 17 -11.95 7.78 -40.76
C PHE A 17 -11.08 6.81 -39.96
N SER A 18 -10.51 5.80 -40.58
CA SER A 18 -9.60 4.86 -39.93
C SER A 18 -8.24 5.52 -39.55
N VAL A 19 -7.75 6.42 -40.40
CA VAL A 19 -6.51 7.16 -40.16
C VAL A 19 -6.67 8.15 -38.99
N ILE A 20 -7.82 8.82 -38.87
CA ILE A 20 -8.09 9.77 -37.79
C ILE A 20 -8.14 9.05 -36.42
N LYS A 21 -8.73 7.83 -36.35
CA LYS A 21 -8.70 7.03 -35.13
C LYS A 21 -7.30 6.50 -34.79
N ALA A 22 -6.49 6.16 -35.78
CA ALA A 22 -5.11 5.71 -35.57
C ALA A 22 -4.21 6.85 -35.08
N GLN A 23 -4.38 8.07 -35.55
CA GLN A 23 -3.64 9.24 -35.06
C GLN A 23 -3.94 9.57 -33.59
N GLY A 24 -5.18 9.36 -33.13
CA GLY A 24 -5.54 9.51 -31.71
C GLY A 24 -4.85 8.50 -30.80
N LEU A 25 -4.53 7.30 -31.29
CA LEU A 25 -3.78 6.25 -30.59
C LEU A 25 -2.26 6.53 -30.56
N LEU A 26 -1.75 7.25 -31.56
CA LEU A 26 -0.31 7.58 -31.67
C LEU A 26 0.07 8.86 -30.93
N ASN A 27 -0.88 9.75 -30.64
CA ASN A 27 -0.67 10.90 -29.77
C ASN A 27 -0.66 10.47 -28.31
N LYS A 28 0.29 9.63 -27.92
CA LYS A 28 0.60 9.37 -26.52
C LYS A 28 1.09 10.69 -25.93
N LYS A 29 0.24 11.33 -25.12
CA LYS A 29 0.65 12.44 -24.28
C LYS A 29 1.88 11.99 -23.51
N GLU A 30 3.02 12.63 -23.69
CA GLU A 30 4.21 12.30 -22.92
C GLU A 30 3.86 12.37 -21.44
N THR A 31 3.98 11.25 -20.78
CA THR A 31 3.69 11.17 -19.33
C THR A 31 4.92 11.72 -18.63
N THR A 32 4.84 12.92 -18.12
CA THR A 32 5.88 13.47 -17.25
C THR A 32 5.74 12.85 -15.86
N PHE A 33 6.74 12.07 -15.46
CA PHE A 33 6.80 11.50 -14.12
C PHE A 33 7.18 12.59 -13.11
N THR A 34 6.44 12.63 -12.02
CA THR A 34 6.74 13.49 -10.88
C THR A 34 7.82 12.84 -10.00
N ARG A 35 8.39 13.63 -9.07
CA ARG A 35 9.29 13.08 -8.04
C ARG A 35 8.59 11.99 -7.19
N GLN A 36 7.30 12.14 -6.89
CA GLN A 36 6.52 11.15 -6.14
C GLN A 36 6.36 9.84 -6.92
N ASP A 37 6.14 9.91 -8.23
CA ASP A 37 6.08 8.73 -9.08
C ASP A 37 7.45 8.01 -9.10
N SER A 38 8.54 8.76 -9.22
CA SER A 38 9.90 8.19 -9.18
C SER A 38 10.21 7.55 -7.82
N LEU A 39 9.90 8.21 -6.72
CA LEU A 39 10.13 7.67 -5.38
C LEU A 39 9.30 6.43 -5.09
N ARG A 40 8.06 6.36 -5.60
CA ARG A 40 7.19 5.21 -5.45
C ARG A 40 7.59 4.06 -6.36
N GLY A 41 7.85 4.34 -7.64
CA GLY A 41 8.04 3.34 -8.68
C GLY A 41 9.46 2.85 -8.89
N SER A 42 10.48 3.47 -8.25
CA SER A 42 11.88 3.08 -8.41
C SER A 42 12.46 2.37 -7.19
N ILE A 43 13.49 1.58 -7.45
CA ILE A 43 14.33 1.00 -6.40
C ILE A 43 15.33 2.08 -5.98
N THR A 44 14.93 2.92 -5.02
CA THR A 44 15.81 3.93 -4.44
C THR A 44 16.94 3.28 -3.64
N LYS A 45 18.03 4.02 -3.42
CA LYS A 45 19.12 3.53 -2.55
C LYS A 45 18.64 3.24 -1.13
N GLU A 46 17.61 3.93 -0.63
CA GLU A 46 17.00 3.73 0.69
C GLU A 46 16.08 2.49 0.75
N ARG A 47 15.72 1.91 -0.41
CA ARG A 47 15.02 0.61 -0.52
C ARG A 47 15.97 -0.54 -0.84
N ALA A 48 17.00 -0.32 -1.67
CA ALA A 48 17.83 -1.38 -2.26
C ALA A 48 18.73 -2.09 -1.25
N TRP A 49 19.18 -1.40 -0.19
CA TRP A 49 20.20 -1.89 0.73
C TRP A 49 19.71 -2.94 1.76
N TRP A 50 18.40 -3.17 1.83
CA TRP A 50 17.81 -4.11 2.76
C TRP A 50 16.79 -5.00 2.06
N ASP A 51 16.73 -6.26 2.50
CA ASP A 51 15.88 -7.32 2.01
C ASP A 51 14.81 -7.66 3.05
N LEU A 52 13.56 -7.68 2.63
CA LEU A 52 12.41 -7.86 3.51
C LEU A 52 12.25 -9.33 3.90
N LYS A 53 12.31 -9.64 5.19
CA LYS A 53 12.15 -11.02 5.67
C LYS A 53 10.76 -11.30 6.23
N HIS A 54 10.23 -10.40 7.08
CA HIS A 54 8.97 -10.66 7.76
C HIS A 54 8.26 -9.37 8.17
N TYR A 55 6.94 -9.40 8.14
CA TYR A 55 6.09 -8.40 8.79
C TYR A 55 5.32 -8.99 9.96
N HIS A 56 5.21 -8.23 11.04
CA HIS A 56 4.15 -8.43 12.05
C HIS A 56 3.29 -7.17 12.11
N LEU A 57 2.17 -7.22 11.42
CA LEU A 57 1.17 -6.15 11.39
C LEU A 57 0.20 -6.37 12.55
N SER A 58 0.17 -5.44 13.51
CA SER A 58 -0.76 -5.42 14.64
C SER A 58 -1.58 -4.15 14.60
N ILE A 59 -2.89 -4.29 14.41
CA ILE A 59 -3.79 -3.15 14.19
C ILE A 59 -5.03 -3.21 15.07
N LYS A 60 -5.56 -2.03 15.38
CA LYS A 60 -6.89 -1.81 15.96
C LYS A 60 -7.74 -1.07 14.93
N VAL A 61 -8.90 -1.63 14.60
CA VAL A 61 -9.89 -1.04 13.70
C VAL A 61 -11.01 -0.45 14.54
N ASN A 62 -11.28 0.84 14.39
CA ASN A 62 -12.36 1.53 15.07
C ASN A 62 -13.44 2.00 14.07
N PRO A 63 -14.55 1.26 13.92
CA PRO A 63 -15.63 1.63 13.01
C PRO A 63 -16.38 2.90 13.41
N ALA A 64 -16.35 3.29 14.67
CA ALA A 64 -17.12 4.42 15.19
C ALA A 64 -16.62 5.76 14.62
N ASP A 65 -15.33 5.89 14.41
CA ASP A 65 -14.68 7.09 13.87
C ASP A 65 -13.93 6.86 12.56
N SER A 66 -14.00 5.63 12.02
CA SER A 66 -13.34 5.20 10.79
C SER A 66 -11.82 5.35 10.85
N THR A 67 -11.22 4.96 11.98
CA THR A 67 -9.77 4.97 12.17
C THR A 67 -9.16 3.59 12.21
N ILE A 68 -7.89 3.52 11.80
CA ILE A 68 -6.99 2.39 12.00
C ILE A 68 -5.77 2.90 12.73
N SER A 69 -5.30 2.17 13.73
CA SER A 69 -4.06 2.46 14.45
C SER A 69 -3.35 1.16 14.81
N GLY A 70 -2.05 1.23 14.99
CA GLY A 70 -1.27 0.05 15.37
C GLY A 70 0.20 0.19 15.04
N SER A 71 0.83 -0.96 14.79
CA SER A 71 2.24 -1.02 14.41
C SER A 71 2.50 -2.09 13.37
N ASN A 72 3.57 -1.91 12.62
CA ASN A 72 4.18 -2.94 11.80
C ASN A 72 5.62 -3.15 12.26
N THR A 73 5.95 -4.36 12.71
CA THR A 73 7.33 -4.79 12.94
C THR A 73 7.88 -5.33 11.63
N ILE A 74 8.93 -4.70 11.13
CA ILE A 74 9.57 -5.02 9.85
C ILE A 74 10.91 -5.67 10.17
N ARG A 75 11.04 -6.97 9.87
CA ARG A 75 12.31 -7.71 9.96
C ARG A 75 12.95 -7.74 8.58
N TYR A 76 14.22 -7.41 8.52
CA TYR A 76 14.97 -7.29 7.28
C TYR A 76 16.40 -7.75 7.42
N GLN A 77 16.97 -8.19 6.31
CA GLN A 77 18.41 -8.49 6.19
C GLN A 77 19.14 -7.31 5.54
N VAL A 78 20.28 -6.97 6.07
CA VAL A 78 21.13 -5.90 5.54
C VAL A 78 21.95 -6.44 4.37
N LEU A 79 21.76 -5.88 3.18
CA LEU A 79 22.48 -6.24 1.95
C LEU A 79 23.70 -5.34 1.71
N GLU A 80 23.56 -4.05 2.04
CA GLU A 80 24.61 -3.03 1.91
C GLU A 80 24.62 -2.14 3.16
N GLU A 81 25.76 -1.57 3.49
CA GLU A 81 25.87 -0.66 4.62
C GLU A 81 25.10 0.64 4.37
N ASN A 82 24.10 0.90 5.18
CA ASN A 82 23.28 2.12 5.11
C ASN A 82 22.62 2.41 6.46
N SER A 83 22.11 3.63 6.61
CA SER A 83 21.42 4.09 7.82
C SER A 83 20.07 4.73 7.57
N VAL A 84 19.55 4.70 6.34
CA VAL A 84 18.25 5.29 6.01
C VAL A 84 17.35 4.25 5.34
N LEU A 85 16.20 3.97 5.96
CA LEU A 85 15.15 3.12 5.43
C LEU A 85 14.05 3.97 4.77
N GLN A 86 13.63 3.60 3.57
CA GLN A 86 12.41 4.14 2.98
C GLN A 86 11.24 3.21 3.29
N ILE A 87 10.16 3.77 3.87
CA ILE A 87 8.89 3.11 4.15
C ILE A 87 7.78 3.93 3.52
N ASP A 88 6.83 3.22 2.90
CA ASP A 88 5.69 3.82 2.22
C ASP A 88 4.46 3.81 3.14
N LEU A 89 3.83 4.97 3.30
CA LEU A 89 2.52 5.12 3.95
C LEU A 89 1.84 6.36 3.39
N GLN A 90 0.73 6.15 2.69
CA GLN A 90 0.04 7.21 1.96
C GLN A 90 -0.80 8.10 2.88
N ASN A 91 -0.93 9.37 2.49
CA ASN A 91 -1.91 10.27 3.10
C ASN A 91 -3.32 9.66 3.00
N PRO A 92 -4.17 9.87 4.02
CA PRO A 92 -3.97 10.67 5.24
C PRO A 92 -3.40 9.91 6.45
N MET A 93 -2.98 8.63 6.27
CA MET A 93 -2.32 7.88 7.34
C MET A 93 -0.97 8.52 7.70
N ALA A 94 -0.57 8.38 8.97
CA ALA A 94 0.69 8.97 9.44
C ALA A 94 1.45 8.02 10.37
N ILE A 95 2.77 8.00 10.25
CA ILE A 95 3.66 7.39 11.24
C ILE A 95 3.67 8.29 12.48
N THR A 96 3.49 7.70 13.65
CA THR A 96 3.47 8.40 14.95
C THR A 96 4.76 8.19 15.75
N ASN A 97 5.41 7.05 15.55
CA ASN A 97 6.70 6.73 16.17
C ASN A 97 7.40 5.62 15.38
N VAL A 98 8.72 5.56 15.48
CA VAL A 98 9.51 4.44 14.96
C VAL A 98 10.57 4.09 16.00
N THR A 99 10.77 2.80 16.23
CA THR A 99 11.80 2.33 17.17
C THR A 99 12.66 1.22 16.56
N GLN A 100 13.92 1.15 16.97
CA GLN A 100 14.81 0.01 16.78
C GLN A 100 15.48 -0.32 18.12
N ASP A 101 15.46 -1.60 18.50
CA ASP A 101 15.99 -2.07 19.80
C ASP A 101 15.42 -1.27 21.00
N GLY A 102 14.13 -0.92 20.93
CA GLY A 102 13.42 -0.12 21.94
C GLY A 102 13.77 1.38 21.96
N LYS A 103 14.69 1.84 21.14
CA LYS A 103 15.10 3.26 21.06
C LYS A 103 14.34 3.98 19.95
N PRO A 104 13.85 5.21 20.20
CA PRO A 104 13.15 5.98 19.17
C PRO A 104 14.12 6.41 18.07
N LEU A 105 13.61 6.40 16.83
CA LEU A 105 14.31 6.85 15.64
C LEU A 105 13.68 8.14 15.11
N THR A 106 14.49 8.94 14.41
CA THR A 106 13.99 10.09 13.67
C THR A 106 13.52 9.69 12.28
N TYR A 107 12.54 10.41 11.77
CA TYR A 107 12.05 10.19 10.41
C TYR A 107 11.58 11.49 9.76
N LYS A 108 11.63 11.52 8.44
CA LYS A 108 11.14 12.64 7.62
C LYS A 108 10.13 12.11 6.63
N ARG A 109 8.97 12.78 6.54
CA ARG A 109 7.95 12.51 5.52
C ARG A 109 8.22 13.30 4.24
N GLU A 110 8.08 12.64 3.10
CA GLU A 110 8.04 13.27 1.78
C GLU A 110 6.84 12.70 1.00
N GLY A 111 5.72 13.43 0.99
CA GLY A 111 4.49 12.97 0.36
C GLY A 111 3.94 11.70 0.99
N ASN A 112 3.93 10.60 0.23
CA ASN A 112 3.47 9.28 0.65
C ASN A 112 4.57 8.36 1.19
N LEU A 113 5.76 8.90 1.44
CA LEU A 113 6.93 8.13 1.87
C LEU A 113 7.52 8.70 3.15
N TYR A 114 8.21 7.83 3.89
CA TYR A 114 8.97 8.17 5.09
C TYR A 114 10.39 7.67 4.96
N PHE A 115 11.34 8.54 5.26
CA PHE A 115 12.76 8.20 5.39
C PHE A 115 13.10 8.12 6.87
N ILE A 116 13.36 6.91 7.34
CA ILE A 116 13.68 6.62 8.75
C ILE A 116 15.18 6.60 8.88
N THR A 117 15.72 7.43 9.77
CA THR A 117 17.17 7.48 10.06
C THR A 117 17.49 6.58 11.24
N LEU A 118 18.28 5.54 11.00
CA LEU A 118 18.79 4.64 12.01
C LEU A 118 19.92 5.30 12.81
N THR A 119 20.16 4.83 14.03
CA THR A 119 21.19 5.41 14.92
C THR A 119 22.62 5.25 14.42
N ALA A 120 22.86 4.26 13.56
CA ALA A 120 24.15 3.99 12.94
C ALA A 120 23.96 3.19 11.64
N PRO A 121 24.93 3.20 10.73
CA PRO A 121 24.95 2.30 9.58
C PRO A 121 24.86 0.84 10.04
N GLN A 122 24.08 0.04 9.31
CA GLN A 122 23.84 -1.36 9.66
C GLN A 122 24.87 -2.25 8.97
N LYS A 123 25.36 -3.25 9.71
CA LYS A 123 26.37 -4.18 9.19
C LYS A 123 25.76 -5.19 8.20
N VAL A 124 26.38 -5.33 7.04
CA VAL A 124 26.00 -6.29 5.99
C VAL A 124 25.88 -7.71 6.54
N GLY A 125 24.87 -8.44 6.07
CA GLY A 125 24.57 -9.82 6.45
C GLY A 125 23.86 -9.97 7.81
N THR A 126 23.63 -8.87 8.57
CA THR A 126 22.86 -8.95 9.81
C THR A 126 21.36 -8.86 9.55
N THR A 127 20.57 -9.54 10.37
CA THR A 127 19.13 -9.39 10.43
C THR A 127 18.75 -8.39 11.53
N LYS A 128 17.87 -7.46 11.22
CA LYS A 128 17.42 -6.37 12.09
C LYS A 128 15.91 -6.23 12.07
N GLU A 129 15.37 -5.52 13.06
CA GLU A 129 13.95 -5.17 13.12
C GLU A 129 13.78 -3.68 13.40
N VAL A 130 12.77 -3.09 12.80
CA VAL A 130 12.23 -1.78 13.18
C VAL A 130 10.75 -1.92 13.44
N VAL A 131 10.24 -1.19 14.42
CA VAL A 131 8.80 -1.13 14.73
C VAL A 131 8.29 0.24 14.32
N VAL A 132 7.34 0.25 13.40
CA VAL A 132 6.72 1.47 12.86
C VAL A 132 5.31 1.59 13.45
N PHE A 133 5.08 2.56 14.32
CA PHE A 133 3.77 2.88 14.86
C PHE A 133 3.08 3.91 13.98
N TYR A 134 1.79 3.72 13.75
CA TYR A 134 1.04 4.57 12.82
C TYR A 134 -0.45 4.62 13.15
N GLY A 135 -1.14 5.57 12.54
CA GLY A 135 -2.58 5.65 12.67
C GLY A 135 -3.18 6.76 11.81
N GLY A 136 -4.51 6.82 11.84
CA GLY A 136 -5.27 7.84 11.15
C GLY A 136 -6.57 7.30 10.55
N LYS A 137 -7.22 8.16 9.76
CA LYS A 137 -8.38 7.79 8.94
C LYS A 137 -7.87 7.43 7.55
N PRO A 138 -7.84 6.16 7.15
CA PRO A 138 -7.33 5.79 5.84
C PRO A 138 -8.22 6.37 4.73
N LYS A 139 -7.65 6.51 3.53
CA LYS A 139 -8.41 6.90 2.35
C LYS A 139 -9.62 5.99 2.20
N VAL A 140 -10.79 6.59 1.95
CA VAL A 140 -12.02 5.85 1.69
C VAL A 140 -12.08 5.46 0.22
N ALA A 141 -12.37 4.19 -0.07
CA ALA A 141 -12.61 3.72 -1.43
C ALA A 141 -13.91 4.32 -1.97
N VAL A 142 -13.87 4.91 -3.17
CA VAL A 142 -15.03 5.53 -3.84
C VAL A 142 -15.81 4.49 -4.66
N ASN A 143 -15.09 3.64 -5.37
CA ASN A 143 -15.65 2.59 -6.24
C ASN A 143 -14.95 1.23 -5.97
N PRO A 144 -15.11 0.65 -4.76
CA PRO A 144 -14.47 -0.62 -4.43
C PRO A 144 -15.06 -1.77 -5.27
N PRO A 145 -14.26 -2.79 -5.64
CA PRO A 145 -12.86 -2.99 -5.29
C PRO A 145 -11.87 -2.35 -6.28
N TRP A 146 -12.36 -1.55 -7.24
CA TRP A 146 -11.58 -1.04 -8.38
C TRP A 146 -10.70 0.16 -8.07
N ASP A 147 -10.89 0.81 -6.92
CA ASP A 147 -10.00 1.84 -6.39
C ASP A 147 -9.47 1.45 -5.00
N GLY A 148 -8.29 2.00 -4.64
CA GLY A 148 -7.68 1.72 -3.35
C GLY A 148 -8.29 2.56 -2.22
N GLY A 149 -8.37 1.96 -1.04
CA GLY A 149 -8.87 2.57 0.17
C GLY A 149 -9.62 1.60 1.07
N ILE A 150 -10.22 2.13 2.11
CA ILE A 150 -11.04 1.36 3.05
C ILE A 150 -12.51 1.68 2.82
N THR A 151 -13.31 0.64 2.72
CA THR A 151 -14.78 0.73 2.72
C THR A 151 -15.28 0.73 4.15
N TRP A 152 -16.04 1.75 4.53
CA TRP A 152 -16.72 1.87 5.81
C TRP A 152 -18.22 1.91 5.54
N LYS A 153 -18.88 0.75 5.64
CA LYS A 153 -20.33 0.60 5.38
C LYS A 153 -21.01 -0.12 6.54
N LYS A 154 -22.31 -0.28 6.44
CA LYS A 154 -23.09 -1.15 7.31
C LYS A 154 -23.76 -2.25 6.47
N ASP A 155 -23.90 -3.41 7.07
CA ASP A 155 -24.68 -4.49 6.48
C ASP A 155 -26.22 -4.19 6.56
N LYS A 156 -27.04 -5.09 6.04
CA LYS A 156 -28.51 -4.95 6.06
C LYS A 156 -29.11 -4.93 7.47
N ASN A 157 -28.36 -5.38 8.47
CA ASN A 157 -28.79 -5.42 9.87
C ASN A 157 -28.25 -4.22 10.66
N GLY A 158 -27.51 -3.30 10.00
CA GLY A 158 -26.92 -2.13 10.63
C GLY A 158 -25.56 -2.35 11.27
N ASN A 159 -24.98 -3.55 11.18
CA ASN A 159 -23.64 -3.83 11.71
C ASN A 159 -22.56 -3.22 10.82
N PRO A 160 -21.44 -2.77 11.42
CA PRO A 160 -20.29 -2.27 10.63
C PRO A 160 -19.77 -3.34 9.67
N PHE A 161 -19.50 -2.93 8.43
CA PHE A 161 -18.82 -3.70 7.40
C PHE A 161 -17.62 -2.90 6.93
N ILE A 162 -16.42 -3.45 7.14
CA ILE A 162 -15.15 -2.82 6.80
C ILE A 162 -14.42 -3.73 5.84
N ALA A 163 -13.92 -3.17 4.74
CA ALA A 163 -13.12 -3.92 3.77
C ALA A 163 -11.99 -3.05 3.23
N SER A 164 -10.81 -3.66 3.03
CA SER A 164 -9.69 -3.02 2.36
C SER A 164 -9.68 -3.35 0.87
N SER A 165 -9.32 -2.39 0.04
CA SER A 165 -8.92 -2.59 -1.35
C SER A 165 -7.63 -1.82 -1.63
N CYS A 166 -6.73 -2.45 -2.40
CA CYS A 166 -5.41 -1.87 -2.68
C CYS A 166 -5.19 -1.65 -4.18
N GLN A 167 -6.22 -1.82 -5.00
CA GLN A 167 -6.15 -1.70 -6.45
C GLN A 167 -5.52 -0.36 -6.86
N GLY A 168 -4.46 -0.41 -7.65
CA GLY A 168 -3.73 0.74 -8.17
C GLY A 168 -2.93 1.56 -7.14
N LEU A 169 -3.26 1.51 -5.86
CA LEU A 169 -2.61 2.29 -4.81
C LEU A 169 -1.57 1.51 -3.99
N GLY A 170 -1.63 0.18 -3.98
CA GLY A 170 -0.78 -0.64 -3.13
C GLY A 170 -1.21 -0.69 -1.67
N ALA A 171 -0.55 -1.54 -0.88
CA ALA A 171 -0.88 -1.78 0.51
C ALA A 171 -0.58 -0.57 1.42
N SER A 172 0.34 0.28 1.02
CA SER A 172 0.70 1.50 1.74
C SER A 172 -0.44 2.52 1.87
N VAL A 173 -1.57 2.29 1.21
CA VAL A 173 -2.79 3.12 1.35
C VAL A 173 -3.35 3.10 2.78
N TRP A 174 -3.05 2.06 3.58
CA TRP A 174 -3.59 1.95 4.93
C TRP A 174 -2.63 1.38 6.00
N TRP A 175 -1.45 0.84 5.63
CA TRP A 175 -0.43 0.41 6.58
C TRP A 175 0.99 0.62 6.05
N PRO A 176 2.00 0.90 6.91
CA PRO A 176 3.36 1.19 6.49
C PRO A 176 4.10 -0.07 6.07
N ASN A 177 4.67 -0.07 4.85
CA ASN A 177 5.41 -1.21 4.31
C ASN A 177 6.44 -0.77 3.25
N LYS A 178 7.18 -1.73 2.71
CA LYS A 178 8.03 -1.57 1.52
C LYS A 178 7.16 -1.84 0.29
N ASP A 179 6.44 -0.82 -0.19
CA ASP A 179 5.44 -0.96 -1.25
C ASP A 179 6.09 -0.94 -2.65
N HIS A 180 6.81 -2.01 -2.96
CA HIS A 180 7.45 -2.20 -4.26
C HIS A 180 7.55 -3.68 -4.63
N MET A 181 7.23 -4.00 -5.88
CA MET A 181 7.09 -5.38 -6.37
C MET A 181 8.40 -6.17 -6.51
N TYR A 182 9.57 -5.55 -6.32
CA TYR A 182 10.85 -6.25 -6.49
C TYR A 182 11.27 -7.05 -5.25
N ASP A 183 10.59 -6.86 -4.13
CA ASP A 183 10.94 -7.47 -2.86
C ASP A 183 9.69 -8.08 -2.21
N GLU A 184 9.75 -9.34 -1.88
CA GLU A 184 8.67 -10.12 -1.28
C GLU A 184 9.00 -10.49 0.17
N VAL A 185 7.99 -10.94 0.90
CA VAL A 185 8.14 -11.32 2.32
C VAL A 185 8.61 -12.77 2.41
N ASP A 186 9.93 -13.01 2.53
CA ASP A 186 10.55 -14.34 2.46
C ASP A 186 10.08 -15.32 3.55
N GLU A 187 9.86 -14.83 4.77
CA GLU A 187 9.54 -15.63 5.95
C GLU A 187 8.06 -15.50 6.36
N GLY A 188 7.24 -14.95 5.44
CA GLY A 188 5.81 -14.79 5.65
C GLY A 188 5.44 -13.59 6.53
N MET A 189 4.18 -13.57 6.97
CA MET A 189 3.61 -12.42 7.68
C MET A 189 2.73 -12.89 8.84
N LYS A 190 2.85 -12.24 9.99
CA LYS A 190 1.90 -12.33 11.09
C LYS A 190 0.96 -11.13 11.03
N ILE A 191 -0.35 -11.40 11.10
CA ILE A 191 -1.39 -10.38 11.14
C ILE A 191 -2.16 -10.51 12.45
N SER A 192 -2.30 -9.41 13.20
CA SER A 192 -3.09 -9.34 14.43
C SER A 192 -4.07 -8.19 14.30
N VAL A 193 -5.38 -8.51 14.26
CA VAL A 193 -6.44 -7.52 14.04
C VAL A 193 -7.36 -7.46 15.24
N ASN A 194 -7.34 -6.33 15.94
CA ASN A 194 -8.26 -6.04 17.03
C ASN A 194 -9.50 -5.30 16.49
N VAL A 195 -10.68 -5.85 16.81
CA VAL A 195 -11.97 -5.31 16.38
C VAL A 195 -12.97 -5.30 17.53
N PRO A 196 -14.09 -4.53 17.48
CA PRO A 196 -15.21 -4.63 18.40
C PRO A 196 -15.70 -6.08 18.56
N GLY A 197 -16.11 -6.46 19.76
CA GLY A 197 -16.43 -7.84 20.12
C GLY A 197 -17.55 -8.50 19.30
N ASN A 198 -18.42 -7.72 18.67
CA ASN A 198 -19.47 -8.19 17.76
C ASN A 198 -19.03 -8.41 16.32
N LEU A 199 -17.78 -8.02 15.97
CA LEU A 199 -17.23 -8.20 14.63
C LEU A 199 -16.34 -9.44 14.54
N THR A 200 -16.13 -9.90 13.33
CA THR A 200 -15.19 -10.97 12.99
C THR A 200 -14.23 -10.46 11.93
N ASP A 201 -12.93 -10.66 12.17
CA ASP A 201 -11.91 -10.40 11.16
C ASP A 201 -11.82 -11.59 10.19
N VAL A 202 -11.68 -11.23 8.90
CA VAL A 202 -11.37 -12.17 7.82
C VAL A 202 -10.23 -11.56 7.02
N SER A 203 -9.04 -12.08 7.22
CA SER A 203 -7.82 -11.63 6.55
C SER A 203 -7.08 -12.77 5.84
N ASN A 204 -6.01 -12.44 5.15
CA ASN A 204 -5.17 -13.42 4.49
C ASN A 204 -4.47 -14.32 5.54
N GLY A 205 -4.11 -15.54 5.13
CA GLY A 205 -3.43 -16.48 5.99
C GLY A 205 -4.38 -17.46 6.68
N ARG A 206 -3.90 -18.12 7.73
CA ARG A 206 -4.64 -19.09 8.52
C ARG A 206 -4.85 -18.55 9.92
N LEU A 207 -6.10 -18.49 10.36
CA LEU A 207 -6.44 -18.12 11.74
C LEU A 207 -5.75 -19.07 12.72
N GLN A 208 -4.93 -18.51 13.61
CA GLN A 208 -4.21 -19.25 14.64
C GLN A 208 -4.96 -19.20 15.97
N SER A 209 -5.49 -18.03 16.34
CA SER A 209 -6.21 -17.86 17.61
C SER A 209 -7.08 -16.62 17.58
N VAL A 210 -8.07 -16.60 18.50
CA VAL A 210 -8.91 -15.43 18.79
C VAL A 210 -8.83 -15.14 20.27
N GLN A 211 -8.31 -13.98 20.62
CA GLN A 211 -8.22 -13.51 22.01
C GLN A 211 -9.33 -12.52 22.31
N LYS A 212 -10.08 -12.78 23.39
CA LYS A 212 -11.05 -11.80 23.94
C LYS A 212 -10.29 -10.84 24.85
N GLU A 213 -10.45 -9.55 24.62
CA GLU A 213 -9.81 -8.52 25.42
C GLU A 213 -10.69 -8.07 26.58
N LYS A 214 -10.08 -7.51 27.62
CA LYS A 214 -10.79 -7.00 28.81
C LYS A 214 -11.73 -5.83 28.50
N ASP A 215 -11.45 -5.07 27.43
CA ASP A 215 -12.26 -3.93 26.98
C ASP A 215 -13.47 -4.35 26.11
N GLY A 216 -13.71 -5.65 25.97
CA GLY A 216 -14.81 -6.21 25.18
C GLY A 216 -14.50 -6.34 23.68
N THR A 217 -13.29 -5.98 23.24
CA THR A 217 -12.84 -6.22 21.86
C THR A 217 -12.33 -7.66 21.68
N LYS A 218 -12.00 -8.03 20.44
CA LYS A 218 -11.36 -9.31 20.11
C LYS A 218 -10.16 -9.06 19.20
N THR A 219 -9.08 -9.80 19.44
CA THR A 219 -7.92 -9.82 18.56
C THR A 219 -7.84 -11.16 17.85
N PHE A 220 -7.80 -11.12 16.54
CA PHE A 220 -7.59 -12.26 15.65
C PHE A 220 -6.11 -12.33 15.25
N HIS A 221 -5.52 -13.52 15.35
CA HIS A 221 -4.12 -13.75 15.00
C HIS A 221 -4.00 -14.79 13.90
#